data_f250aaf9ed60ef1a8ac7379bce0daa81
#
_entry.id   f250aaf9ed60ef1a8ac7379bce0daa81
#
_cell.length_a   1.000
_cell.length_b   1.000
_cell.length_c   1.000
_cell.angle_alpha   90.00
_cell.angle_beta   90.00
_cell.angle_gamma   90.00
#
_symmetry.space_group_name_H-M   'P 1'
#
loop_
_entity.id
_entity.type
_entity.pdbx_description
1 polymer ?
#
loop_
_entity_poly.entity_id
_entity_poly.type
_entity_poly.pdbx_seq_one_letter_code
_entity_poly.pdbx_strand_id
1 'polypeptide(L)'
;MNGANMVTAGLCLALFAGVDTSCGAAEVAQAEQPAEMWDQVWDTPPVQANIRSLIGAVDAPRMSKHLFHLAKEPLPYRKLNHNLPGHEKNTLHEADDYLAGKLESWGYRVEREGVQVQAFRRDTNKPKQHQYSRPMPEDPWYTAYNLYAEKKGRSRGEEIIVILAHKDSQSWIDSPGANDNAIGTVGVLELACVLAEHPSERTIRFLFCNEEHAPWTSVTAAQNAKARGDKIVALFNLDGIGAKSAEETAAGKKTNVTAYTEPAGERLAELMSAVNARFAIGLEQRTVKRSSPGDDDGSFVRAGFGAAVVNIGSWPYGDPNYHVEGDIPERCDVPNAAMTVQATLAAILTLDQVTWRN
;
A
#
# COMPACT_ATOMS: atom_id res chain seq x y z
N MET A 1 46.91 -37.45 -26.54
CA MET A 1 46.22 -38.62 -27.05
C MET A 1 44.78 -38.29 -27.16
N ASN A 2 44.36 -37.75 -28.24
CA ASN A 2 43.58 -38.29 -29.34
C ASN A 2 42.23 -38.84 -28.94
N GLY A 3 41.19 -38.23 -29.45
CA GLY A 3 40.17 -38.72 -30.27
C GLY A 3 39.01 -37.82 -30.49
N ALA A 4 38.98 -37.19 -31.65
CA ALA A 4 37.80 -36.55 -32.22
C ALA A 4 36.83 -37.61 -32.76
N ASN A 5 35.52 -37.32 -32.74
CA ASN A 5 34.59 -37.93 -33.68
C ASN A 5 33.53 -36.93 -34.12
N MET A 6 33.59 -36.61 -35.41
CA MET A 6 32.56 -35.99 -36.23
C MET A 6 31.50 -37.05 -36.58
N VAL A 7 30.19 -36.65 -36.56
CA VAL A 7 29.14 -37.35 -37.28
C VAL A 7 28.25 -36.35 -38.01
N THR A 8 28.33 -36.41 -39.26
CA THR A 8 27.64 -36.03 -40.47
C THR A 8 26.15 -35.68 -40.38
N ALA A 9 25.82 -34.68 -41.22
CA ALA A 9 24.51 -34.22 -41.63
C ALA A 9 23.75 -35.29 -42.46
N GLY A 10 22.46 -35.39 -42.20
CA GLY A 10 21.50 -36.11 -43.05
C GLY A 10 20.38 -35.15 -43.51
N LEU A 11 20.42 -34.89 -44.83
CA LEU A 11 19.42 -34.09 -45.56
C LEU A 11 18.27 -35.03 -45.92
N CYS A 12 17.02 -34.72 -45.48
CA CYS A 12 15.82 -35.35 -46.00
C CYS A 12 14.93 -34.30 -46.66
N LEU A 13 14.85 -34.37 -47.98
CA LEU A 13 13.83 -33.73 -48.80
C LEU A 13 12.51 -34.50 -48.64
N ALA A 14 11.40 -33.82 -48.35
CA ALA A 14 10.07 -34.37 -48.53
C ALA A 14 9.13 -33.30 -49.14
N LEU A 15 8.42 -33.77 -50.13
CA LEU A 15 7.57 -33.10 -51.12
C LEU A 15 6.42 -32.26 -50.54
N PHE A 16 6.15 -31.17 -51.25
CA PHE A 16 4.94 -30.36 -51.13
C PHE A 16 3.70 -31.15 -51.57
N ALA A 17 2.70 -31.18 -50.71
CA ALA A 17 1.30 -31.37 -51.07
C ALA A 17 0.53 -30.16 -50.54
N GLY A 18 -0.14 -29.45 -51.46
CA GLY A 18 -0.90 -28.24 -51.15
C GLY A 18 -2.12 -28.56 -50.28
N VAL A 19 -2.29 -27.79 -49.28
CA VAL A 19 -3.55 -27.69 -48.51
C VAL A 19 -3.99 -26.21 -48.55
N ASP A 20 -5.15 -26.01 -49.15
CA ASP A 20 -5.90 -24.76 -49.24
C ASP A 20 -6.25 -24.33 -47.83
N THR A 21 -5.70 -23.24 -47.31
CA THR A 21 -6.06 -22.67 -46.03
C THR A 21 -6.73 -21.32 -46.24
N SER A 22 -8.04 -21.36 -46.50
CA SER A 22 -8.90 -20.24 -46.18
C SER A 22 -9.17 -20.20 -44.68
N CYS A 23 -8.19 -19.70 -43.91
CA CYS A 23 -8.37 -19.44 -42.51
C CYS A 23 -8.90 -18.01 -42.37
N GLY A 24 -10.19 -17.88 -41.99
CA GLY A 24 -10.80 -16.59 -41.67
C GLY A 24 -9.97 -15.86 -40.63
N ALA A 25 -9.62 -14.61 -40.94
CA ALA A 25 -9.02 -13.70 -39.97
C ALA A 25 -10.02 -13.50 -38.82
N ALA A 26 -9.77 -14.16 -37.69
CA ALA A 26 -10.38 -13.77 -36.45
C ALA A 26 -9.85 -12.35 -36.13
N GLU A 27 -10.73 -11.38 -36.14
CA GLU A 27 -10.47 -10.04 -35.59
C GLU A 27 -9.98 -10.25 -34.17
N VAL A 28 -8.68 -10.09 -33.96
CA VAL A 28 -8.09 -9.93 -32.61
C VAL A 28 -8.60 -8.57 -32.17
N ALA A 29 -9.64 -8.57 -31.31
CA ALA A 29 -10.06 -7.37 -30.62
C ALA A 29 -8.81 -6.77 -29.98
N GLN A 30 -8.40 -5.59 -30.45
CA GLN A 30 -7.33 -4.83 -29.83
C GLN A 30 -7.74 -4.63 -28.37
N ALA A 31 -6.93 -5.11 -27.43
CA ALA A 31 -7.11 -4.81 -26.01
C ALA A 31 -7.04 -3.28 -25.89
N GLU A 32 -8.16 -2.66 -25.45
CA GLU A 32 -8.18 -1.21 -25.19
C GLU A 32 -6.97 -0.82 -24.34
N GLN A 33 -6.29 0.26 -24.74
CA GLN A 33 -5.17 0.76 -23.95
C GLN A 33 -5.71 1.24 -22.59
N PRO A 34 -4.98 0.99 -21.47
CA PRO A 34 -5.47 1.34 -20.13
C PRO A 34 -5.93 2.78 -19.99
N ALA A 35 -5.28 3.72 -20.67
CA ALA A 35 -5.62 5.14 -20.64
C ALA A 35 -7.03 5.42 -21.21
N GLU A 36 -7.43 4.78 -22.31
CA GLU A 36 -8.75 4.96 -22.94
C GLU A 36 -9.90 4.50 -22.03
N MET A 37 -9.67 3.44 -21.26
CA MET A 37 -10.67 2.91 -20.31
C MET A 37 -10.93 3.88 -19.15
N TRP A 38 -9.92 4.55 -18.63
CA TRP A 38 -10.09 5.52 -17.54
C TRP A 38 -10.74 6.80 -18.01
N ASP A 39 -10.39 7.29 -19.21
CA ASP A 39 -10.99 8.48 -19.82
C ASP A 39 -12.49 8.32 -19.99
N GLN A 40 -12.99 7.17 -20.42
CA GLN A 40 -14.44 6.90 -20.53
C GLN A 40 -15.16 7.09 -19.18
N VAL A 41 -14.56 6.68 -18.07
CA VAL A 41 -15.11 6.88 -16.71
C VAL A 41 -15.11 8.36 -16.36
N TRP A 42 -13.97 9.04 -16.59
CA TRP A 42 -13.79 10.44 -16.19
C TRP A 42 -14.59 11.41 -17.06
N ASP A 43 -14.92 11.04 -18.29
CA ASP A 43 -15.77 11.82 -19.18
C ASP A 43 -17.27 11.66 -18.86
N THR A 44 -17.62 10.81 -17.88
CA THR A 44 -18.96 10.70 -17.34
C THR A 44 -19.18 11.79 -16.28
N PRO A 45 -19.97 12.87 -16.55
CA PRO A 45 -20.04 14.04 -15.66
C PRO A 45 -20.40 13.74 -14.21
N PRO A 46 -21.40 12.87 -13.91
CA PRO A 46 -21.71 12.53 -12.51
C PRO A 46 -20.56 11.85 -11.77
N VAL A 47 -19.80 10.96 -12.45
CA VAL A 47 -18.66 10.26 -11.86
C VAL A 47 -17.53 11.24 -11.58
N GLN A 48 -17.19 12.07 -12.56
CA GLN A 48 -16.14 13.09 -12.38
C GLN A 48 -16.48 14.06 -11.24
N ALA A 49 -17.72 14.53 -11.17
CA ALA A 49 -18.17 15.43 -10.11
C ALA A 49 -18.07 14.76 -8.71
N ASN A 50 -18.45 13.49 -8.61
CA ASN A 50 -18.34 12.70 -7.40
C ASN A 50 -16.90 12.54 -6.95
N ILE A 51 -15.98 12.17 -7.87
CA ILE A 51 -14.55 12.03 -7.57
C ILE A 51 -14.01 13.37 -7.06
N ARG A 52 -14.27 14.49 -7.74
CA ARG A 52 -13.82 15.83 -7.31
C ARG A 52 -14.35 16.20 -5.94
N SER A 53 -15.62 15.91 -5.65
CA SER A 53 -16.23 16.17 -4.34
C SER A 53 -15.54 15.41 -3.23
N LEU A 54 -15.27 14.12 -3.43
CA LEU A 54 -14.63 13.28 -2.41
C LEU A 54 -13.14 13.60 -2.24
N ILE A 55 -12.41 13.93 -3.30
CA ILE A 55 -11.03 14.46 -3.22
C ILE A 55 -11.01 15.73 -2.35
N GLY A 56 -11.98 16.63 -2.55
CA GLY A 56 -12.11 17.87 -1.77
C GLY A 56 -12.49 17.65 -0.31
N ALA A 57 -12.97 16.45 0.06
CA ALA A 57 -13.32 16.10 1.44
C ALA A 57 -12.14 15.56 2.26
N VAL A 58 -10.99 15.28 1.63
CA VAL A 58 -9.73 14.92 2.32
C VAL A 58 -9.26 16.13 3.11
N ASP A 59 -9.09 15.95 4.42
CA ASP A 59 -8.88 17.03 5.38
C ASP A 59 -7.51 16.89 6.07
N ALA A 60 -6.51 17.66 5.60
CA ALA A 60 -5.18 17.68 6.18
C ALA A 60 -5.14 18.08 7.67
N PRO A 61 -5.94 19.03 8.18
CA PRO A 61 -6.10 19.29 9.62
C PRO A 61 -6.57 18.05 10.41
N ARG A 62 -7.54 17.29 9.89
CA ARG A 62 -7.99 16.04 10.53
C ARG A 62 -6.87 15.01 10.55
N MET A 63 -6.17 14.82 9.43
CA MET A 63 -4.98 13.95 9.34
C MET A 63 -3.92 14.37 10.36
N SER A 64 -3.60 15.66 10.46
CA SER A 64 -2.64 16.18 11.44
C SER A 64 -3.05 15.84 12.88
N LYS A 65 -4.32 16.00 13.24
CA LYS A 65 -4.82 15.65 14.57
C LYS A 65 -4.61 14.17 14.90
N HIS A 66 -4.89 13.28 13.96
CA HIS A 66 -4.68 11.84 14.14
C HIS A 66 -3.19 11.49 14.20
N LEU A 67 -2.36 12.13 13.38
CA LEU A 67 -0.91 11.94 13.38
C LEU A 67 -0.29 12.30 14.74
N PHE A 68 -0.62 13.48 15.28
CA PHE A 68 -0.12 13.92 16.59
C PHE A 68 -0.62 13.01 17.73
N HIS A 69 -1.85 12.50 17.64
CA HIS A 69 -2.35 11.52 18.61
C HIS A 69 -1.56 10.21 18.59
N LEU A 70 -1.21 9.71 17.40
CA LEU A 70 -0.55 8.41 17.22
C LEU A 70 0.98 8.46 17.34
N ALA A 71 1.60 9.65 17.24
CA ALA A 71 3.05 9.77 17.21
C ALA A 71 3.62 10.84 18.17
N LYS A 72 2.80 11.35 19.11
CA LYS A 72 3.23 12.30 20.13
C LYS A 72 2.47 12.13 21.45
N GLU A 73 1.25 12.62 21.52
CA GLU A 73 0.42 12.56 22.72
C GLU A 73 -1.03 12.19 22.37
N PRO A 74 -1.57 11.20 23.07
CA PRO A 74 -1.04 10.48 24.23
C PRO A 74 -0.10 9.31 23.87
N LEU A 75 0.06 8.95 22.58
CA LEU A 75 0.82 7.78 22.14
C LEU A 75 2.15 8.19 21.49
N PRO A 76 3.25 8.33 22.27
CA PRO A 76 4.56 8.72 21.72
C PRO A 76 5.16 7.63 20.83
N TYR A 77 4.78 6.37 21.02
CA TYR A 77 5.22 5.18 20.27
C TYR A 77 4.03 4.24 20.06
N ARG A 78 4.14 3.33 19.11
CA ARG A 78 3.15 2.27 18.85
C ARG A 78 3.88 0.92 18.81
N LYS A 79 4.23 0.42 20.01
CA LYS A 79 5.07 -0.77 20.19
C LYS A 79 4.42 -1.78 21.13
N LEU A 80 4.64 -3.08 20.90
CA LEU A 80 4.18 -4.15 21.79
C LEU A 80 5.04 -4.28 23.06
N ASN A 81 6.30 -3.87 22.99
CA ASN A 81 7.26 -3.93 24.07
C ASN A 81 7.37 -2.61 24.88
N HIS A 82 6.36 -1.75 24.82
CA HIS A 82 6.31 -0.49 25.55
C HIS A 82 4.93 -0.21 26.11
N ASN A 83 4.85 0.06 27.43
CA ASN A 83 3.63 0.52 28.11
C ASN A 83 3.84 1.95 28.63
N LEU A 84 2.80 2.76 28.56
CA LEU A 84 2.81 4.06 29.25
C LEU A 84 2.77 3.85 30.78
N PRO A 85 3.36 4.75 31.57
CA PRO A 85 3.29 4.66 33.02
C PRO A 85 1.86 4.59 33.55
N GLY A 86 1.54 3.53 34.29
CA GLY A 86 0.18 3.29 34.85
C GLY A 86 -0.82 2.68 33.87
N HIS A 87 -0.44 2.36 32.64
CA HIS A 87 -1.30 1.69 31.69
C HIS A 87 -1.06 0.18 31.65
N GLU A 88 -2.13 -0.61 31.60
CA GLU A 88 -2.06 -2.07 31.51
C GLU A 88 -1.72 -2.55 30.10
N LYS A 89 -2.20 -1.83 29.08
CA LYS A 89 -1.97 -2.14 27.66
C LYS A 89 -0.65 -1.56 27.17
N ASN A 90 -0.03 -2.25 26.22
CA ASN A 90 1.06 -1.63 25.45
C ASN A 90 0.52 -0.58 24.47
N THR A 91 1.41 0.31 24.04
CA THR A 91 1.03 1.46 23.22
C THR A 91 0.52 1.08 21.83
N LEU A 92 0.89 -0.08 21.29
CA LEU A 92 0.32 -0.55 20.02
C LEU A 92 -1.13 -0.99 20.18
N HIS A 93 -1.48 -1.69 21.28
CA HIS A 93 -2.88 -2.06 21.56
C HIS A 93 -3.75 -0.84 21.88
N GLU A 94 -3.19 0.22 22.47
CA GLU A 94 -3.91 1.48 22.66
C GLU A 94 -4.15 2.18 21.32
N ALA A 95 -3.18 2.13 20.40
CA ALA A 95 -3.38 2.61 19.03
C ALA A 95 -4.44 1.80 18.29
N ASP A 96 -4.46 0.46 18.47
CA ASP A 96 -5.52 -0.40 17.93
C ASP A 96 -6.91 0.00 18.41
N ASP A 97 -7.06 0.30 19.70
CA ASP A 97 -8.34 0.73 20.28
C ASP A 97 -8.76 2.11 19.73
N TYR A 98 -7.80 3.02 19.57
CA TYR A 98 -8.06 4.34 18.98
C TYR A 98 -8.53 4.23 17.53
N LEU A 99 -7.83 3.46 16.69
CA LEU A 99 -8.18 3.25 15.29
C LEU A 99 -9.53 2.57 15.15
N ALA A 100 -9.77 1.49 15.92
CA ALA A 100 -11.04 0.77 15.94
C ALA A 100 -12.19 1.70 16.34
N GLY A 101 -12.04 2.47 17.42
CA GLY A 101 -13.06 3.41 17.86
C GLY A 101 -13.40 4.50 16.83
N LYS A 102 -12.40 4.96 16.03
CA LYS A 102 -12.66 5.90 14.93
C LYS A 102 -13.45 5.23 13.81
N LEU A 103 -13.03 4.06 13.35
CA LEU A 103 -13.71 3.32 12.31
C LEU A 103 -15.14 2.96 12.71
N GLU A 104 -15.35 2.48 13.94
CA GLU A 104 -16.67 2.17 14.49
C GLU A 104 -17.57 3.41 14.58
N SER A 105 -17.01 4.58 14.92
CA SER A 105 -17.77 5.85 14.95
C SER A 105 -18.27 6.29 13.57
N TRP A 106 -17.68 5.77 12.48
CA TRP A 106 -18.13 5.97 11.09
C TRP A 106 -18.97 4.82 10.56
N GLY A 107 -19.38 3.89 11.42
CA GLY A 107 -20.28 2.79 11.08
C GLY A 107 -19.60 1.54 10.53
N TYR A 108 -18.27 1.47 10.57
CA TYR A 108 -17.57 0.23 10.20
C TYR A 108 -17.61 -0.80 11.32
N ARG A 109 -17.70 -2.07 10.95
CA ARG A 109 -17.37 -3.17 11.85
C ARG A 109 -15.87 -3.43 11.76
N VAL A 110 -15.18 -3.40 12.90
CA VAL A 110 -13.75 -3.70 12.96
C VAL A 110 -13.52 -5.15 13.37
N GLU A 111 -12.73 -5.86 12.57
CA GLU A 111 -12.26 -7.21 12.86
C GLU A 111 -10.78 -7.16 13.24
N ARG A 112 -10.39 -7.95 14.25
CA ARG A 112 -9.00 -8.06 14.73
C ARG A 112 -8.49 -9.47 14.48
N GLU A 113 -7.42 -9.59 13.68
CA GLU A 113 -6.73 -10.84 13.43
C GLU A 113 -5.43 -10.88 14.23
N GLY A 114 -5.35 -11.76 15.22
CA GLY A 114 -4.17 -11.89 16.08
C GLY A 114 -3.04 -12.66 15.40
N VAL A 115 -1.84 -12.12 15.44
CA VAL A 115 -0.62 -12.72 14.91
C VAL A 115 0.46 -12.70 15.98
N GLN A 116 1.16 -13.83 16.17
CA GLN A 116 2.28 -13.91 17.12
C GLN A 116 3.53 -13.31 16.49
N VAL A 117 4.12 -12.33 17.16
CA VAL A 117 5.32 -11.60 16.71
C VAL A 117 6.29 -11.38 17.88
N GLN A 118 7.53 -11.04 17.54
CA GLN A 118 8.57 -10.60 18.47
C GLN A 118 9.06 -9.21 18.07
N ALA A 119 9.54 -8.41 19.04
CA ALA A 119 10.21 -7.15 18.76
C ALA A 119 11.58 -7.40 18.10
N PHE A 120 11.97 -6.57 17.13
CA PHE A 120 13.33 -6.56 16.63
C PHE A 120 14.31 -6.15 17.73
N ARG A 121 15.54 -6.69 17.69
CA ARG A 121 16.65 -6.30 18.57
C ARG A 121 17.42 -5.12 17.98
N ARG A 122 17.93 -4.24 18.81
CA ARG A 122 18.82 -3.16 18.39
C ARG A 122 20.25 -3.68 18.17
N ASP A 123 20.84 -3.35 17.02
CA ASP A 123 22.24 -3.63 16.67
C ASP A 123 22.95 -2.31 16.34
N THR A 124 23.65 -1.76 17.33
CA THR A 124 24.35 -0.48 17.22
C THR A 124 25.60 -0.52 16.34
N ASN A 125 26.04 -1.70 15.88
CA ASN A 125 27.13 -1.83 14.92
C ASN A 125 26.73 -1.49 13.49
N LYS A 126 25.43 -1.41 13.22
CA LYS A 126 24.89 -1.05 11.92
C LYS A 126 24.72 0.46 11.76
N PRO A 127 24.64 0.96 10.51
CA PRO A 127 24.27 2.36 10.26
C PRO A 127 22.98 2.76 10.98
N LYS A 128 22.88 4.02 11.42
CA LYS A 128 21.84 4.48 12.34
C LYS A 128 20.41 4.11 11.87
N GLN A 129 20.10 4.24 10.59
CA GLN A 129 18.81 3.92 10.01
C GLN A 129 18.54 2.41 9.83
N HIS A 130 19.52 1.55 10.11
CA HIS A 130 19.44 0.10 9.91
C HIS A 130 19.80 -0.68 11.18
N GLN A 131 19.70 -0.06 12.36
CA GLN A 131 20.06 -0.66 13.65
C GLN A 131 19.05 -1.71 14.14
N TYR A 132 18.35 -2.37 13.27
CA TYR A 132 17.49 -3.50 13.62
C TYR A 132 18.14 -4.84 13.26
N SER A 133 17.84 -5.85 14.04
CA SER A 133 18.22 -7.23 13.80
C SER A 133 17.09 -8.17 14.22
N ARG A 134 17.11 -9.38 13.65
CA ARG A 134 16.07 -10.39 13.94
C ARG A 134 16.05 -10.72 15.43
N PRO A 135 14.86 -10.96 15.99
CA PRO A 135 14.75 -11.48 17.35
C PRO A 135 15.36 -12.88 17.45
N MET A 136 15.68 -13.29 18.65
CA MET A 136 16.15 -14.63 18.98
C MET A 136 14.96 -15.46 19.49
N PRO A 137 15.03 -16.81 19.43
CA PRO A 137 13.94 -17.68 19.86
C PRO A 137 13.47 -17.46 21.30
N GLU A 138 14.36 -17.02 22.18
CA GLU A 138 14.09 -16.74 23.60
C GLU A 138 13.46 -15.36 23.87
N ASP A 139 13.39 -14.48 22.87
CA ASP A 139 12.78 -13.16 23.04
C ASP A 139 11.26 -13.29 23.29
N PRO A 140 10.66 -12.33 24.03
CA PRO A 140 9.23 -12.37 24.31
C PRO A 140 8.37 -12.38 23.06
N TRP A 141 7.34 -13.23 23.05
CA TRP A 141 6.29 -13.25 22.04
C TRP A 141 5.13 -12.37 22.47
N TYR A 142 4.59 -11.66 21.52
CA TYR A 142 3.45 -10.75 21.68
C TYR A 142 2.37 -11.10 20.65
N THR A 143 1.12 -10.75 20.96
CA THR A 143 0.05 -10.77 19.96
C THR A 143 -0.08 -9.38 19.34
N ALA A 144 0.29 -9.24 18.06
CA ALA A 144 -0.06 -8.09 17.25
C ALA A 144 -1.40 -8.33 16.55
N TYR A 145 -2.17 -7.28 16.29
CA TYR A 145 -3.42 -7.41 15.54
C TYR A 145 -3.31 -6.76 14.17
N ASN A 146 -3.75 -7.44 13.12
CA ASN A 146 -4.22 -6.79 11.92
C ASN A 146 -5.63 -6.28 12.19
N LEU A 147 -5.91 -5.03 11.86
CA LEU A 147 -7.27 -4.48 11.94
C LEU A 147 -7.86 -4.39 10.54
N TYR A 148 -9.07 -4.91 10.39
CA TYR A 148 -9.82 -4.85 9.15
C TYR A 148 -11.10 -4.05 9.34
N ALA A 149 -11.40 -3.16 8.40
CA ALA A 149 -12.70 -2.56 8.23
C ALA A 149 -13.10 -2.66 6.76
N GLU A 150 -14.36 -2.98 6.48
CA GLU A 150 -14.82 -3.15 5.12
C GLU A 150 -16.07 -2.34 4.82
N LYS A 151 -16.04 -1.68 3.66
CA LYS A 151 -17.22 -1.16 3.01
C LYS A 151 -17.63 -2.15 1.91
N LYS A 152 -18.74 -2.85 2.12
CA LYS A 152 -19.23 -3.86 1.17
C LYS A 152 -19.72 -3.22 -0.12
N GLY A 153 -19.29 -3.80 -1.25
CA GLY A 153 -19.74 -3.42 -2.58
C GLY A 153 -21.18 -3.83 -2.85
N ARG A 154 -21.88 -3.03 -3.66
CA ARG A 154 -23.31 -3.24 -3.99
C ARG A 154 -23.51 -4.23 -5.13
N SER A 155 -22.71 -4.16 -6.19
CA SER A 155 -22.90 -4.96 -7.41
C SER A 155 -21.74 -5.91 -7.71
N ARG A 156 -20.52 -5.58 -7.24
CA ARG A 156 -19.28 -6.35 -7.41
C ARG A 156 -18.61 -6.61 -6.06
N GLY A 157 -19.40 -6.96 -5.06
CA GLY A 157 -18.94 -7.10 -3.68
C GLY A 157 -17.90 -8.22 -3.45
N GLU A 158 -17.76 -9.16 -4.39
CA GLU A 158 -16.70 -10.17 -4.37
C GLU A 158 -15.33 -9.64 -4.84
N GLU A 159 -15.29 -8.54 -5.59
CA GLU A 159 -14.07 -7.86 -6.00
C GLU A 159 -13.65 -6.87 -4.93
N ILE A 160 -12.39 -7.00 -4.46
CA ILE A 160 -11.91 -6.27 -3.29
C ILE A 160 -10.80 -5.32 -3.70
N ILE A 161 -10.93 -4.05 -3.35
CA ILE A 161 -9.85 -3.06 -3.39
C ILE A 161 -9.31 -2.95 -1.95
N VAL A 162 -8.03 -3.25 -1.75
CA VAL A 162 -7.37 -3.17 -0.44
C VAL A 162 -6.58 -1.87 -0.34
N ILE A 163 -6.73 -1.17 0.76
CA ILE A 163 -5.90 -0.04 1.14
C ILE A 163 -5.25 -0.40 2.47
N LEU A 164 -3.93 -0.36 2.55
CA LEU A 164 -3.23 -0.75 3.76
C LEU A 164 -2.13 0.22 4.16
N ALA A 165 -1.74 0.15 5.42
CA ALA A 165 -0.55 0.73 6.02
C ALA A 165 -0.16 -0.07 7.25
N HIS A 166 1.12 -0.14 7.60
CA HIS A 166 1.49 -0.61 8.93
C HIS A 166 1.30 0.50 9.96
N LYS A 167 0.89 0.12 11.16
CA LYS A 167 0.52 1.06 12.21
C LYS A 167 1.49 1.12 13.38
N ASP A 168 2.36 0.12 13.49
CA ASP A 168 3.39 0.06 14.52
C ASP A 168 4.55 1.02 14.22
N SER A 169 5.27 1.42 15.25
CA SER A 169 6.54 2.11 15.16
C SER A 169 7.68 1.17 15.55
N GLN A 170 8.92 1.61 15.28
CA GLN A 170 10.15 0.83 15.43
C GLN A 170 10.26 0.17 16.81
N SER A 171 10.21 -1.17 16.87
CA SER A 171 10.23 -1.91 18.13
C SER A 171 11.58 -1.90 18.85
N TRP A 172 12.69 -1.62 18.13
CA TRP A 172 14.07 -1.65 18.65
C TRP A 172 14.59 -0.31 19.17
N ILE A 173 13.88 0.80 18.93
CA ILE A 173 14.22 2.15 19.39
C ILE A 173 12.97 2.91 19.84
N ASP A 174 13.16 4.00 20.56
CA ASP A 174 12.09 4.92 20.95
C ASP A 174 11.90 5.99 19.88
N SER A 175 11.38 5.56 18.71
CA SER A 175 10.99 6.41 17.60
C SER A 175 9.49 6.60 17.60
N PRO A 176 8.98 7.84 17.48
CA PRO A 176 7.57 8.07 17.24
C PRO A 176 7.03 7.42 15.96
N GLY A 177 7.90 7.19 14.96
CA GLY A 177 7.49 6.60 13.68
C GLY A 177 6.39 7.42 13.01
N ALA A 178 6.57 8.75 12.97
CA ALA A 178 5.54 9.64 12.47
C ALA A 178 5.38 9.52 10.96
N ASN A 179 6.50 9.56 10.22
CA ASN A 179 6.51 9.27 8.80
C ASN A 179 6.47 7.77 8.52
N ASP A 180 7.11 6.97 9.37
CA ASP A 180 7.24 5.53 9.25
C ASP A 180 6.57 4.80 10.44
N ASN A 181 5.22 4.50 10.44
CA ASN A 181 4.29 4.84 9.37
C ASN A 181 2.95 5.35 9.95
N ALA A 182 2.99 6.24 10.97
CA ALA A 182 1.76 6.83 11.49
C ALA A 182 1.01 7.62 10.40
N ILE A 183 1.74 8.30 9.49
CA ILE A 183 1.10 9.12 8.45
C ILE A 183 0.40 8.27 7.38
N GLY A 184 0.96 7.10 7.02
CA GLY A 184 0.28 6.13 6.15
C GLY A 184 -0.96 5.56 6.82
N THR A 185 -0.85 5.15 8.08
CA THR A 185 -1.99 4.73 8.92
C THR A 185 -3.10 5.79 8.96
N VAL A 186 -2.73 7.06 9.16
CA VAL A 186 -3.66 8.19 9.12
C VAL A 186 -4.25 8.39 7.74
N GLY A 187 -3.48 8.17 6.67
CA GLY A 187 -3.98 8.21 5.30
C GLY A 187 -5.06 7.16 5.04
N VAL A 188 -4.86 5.91 5.49
CA VAL A 188 -5.88 4.85 5.41
C VAL A 188 -7.12 5.20 6.24
N LEU A 189 -6.91 5.75 7.44
CA LEU A 189 -8.01 6.20 8.31
C LEU A 189 -8.81 7.33 7.66
N GLU A 190 -8.14 8.28 7.01
CA GLU A 190 -8.78 9.39 6.30
C GLU A 190 -9.62 8.91 5.11
N LEU A 191 -9.10 7.94 4.33
CA LEU A 191 -9.84 7.29 3.25
C LEU A 191 -11.09 6.59 3.77
N ALA A 192 -10.99 5.89 4.91
CA ALA A 192 -12.16 5.27 5.54
C ALA A 192 -13.20 6.32 5.97
N CYS A 193 -12.78 7.44 6.54
CA CYS A 193 -13.66 8.55 6.92
C CYS A 193 -14.43 9.12 5.71
N VAL A 194 -13.69 9.46 4.63
CA VAL A 194 -14.28 10.09 3.43
C VAL A 194 -15.21 9.12 2.70
N LEU A 195 -14.88 7.82 2.71
CA LEU A 195 -15.68 6.80 2.01
C LEU A 195 -16.83 6.23 2.87
N ALA A 196 -16.99 6.63 4.13
CA ALA A 196 -17.96 6.02 5.04
C ALA A 196 -19.39 5.96 4.46
N GLU A 197 -19.86 7.06 3.89
CA GLU A 197 -21.20 7.16 3.29
C GLU A 197 -21.21 6.94 1.76
N HIS A 198 -20.04 6.76 1.13
CA HIS A 198 -19.96 6.57 -0.33
C HIS A 198 -20.49 5.20 -0.75
N PRO A 199 -21.44 5.11 -1.68
CA PRO A 199 -21.93 3.83 -2.18
C PRO A 199 -20.94 3.23 -3.19
N SER A 200 -20.15 2.25 -2.76
CA SER A 200 -19.17 1.56 -3.61
C SER A 200 -19.81 0.41 -4.39
N GLU A 201 -19.35 0.16 -5.61
CA GLU A 201 -19.71 -1.02 -6.40
C GLU A 201 -18.90 -2.25 -5.98
N ARG A 202 -17.58 -2.07 -5.69
CA ARG A 202 -16.67 -3.07 -5.15
C ARG A 202 -16.56 -2.98 -3.63
N THR A 203 -16.16 -4.07 -3.00
CA THR A 203 -15.77 -4.01 -1.59
C THR A 203 -14.46 -3.25 -1.45
N ILE A 204 -14.45 -2.27 -0.56
CA ILE A 204 -13.24 -1.54 -0.16
C ILE A 204 -12.84 -2.03 1.23
N ARG A 205 -11.63 -2.59 1.34
CA ARG A 205 -11.07 -3.12 2.59
C ARG A 205 -9.94 -2.21 3.06
N PHE A 206 -10.08 -1.67 4.26
CA PHE A 206 -9.04 -0.95 4.99
C PHE A 206 -8.33 -1.94 5.91
N LEU A 207 -7.02 -2.02 5.80
CA LEU A 207 -6.18 -2.96 6.53
C LEU A 207 -5.03 -2.22 7.22
N PHE A 208 -4.90 -2.40 8.52
CA PHE A 208 -3.81 -1.85 9.31
C PHE A 208 -2.95 -2.99 9.82
N CYS A 209 -1.73 -3.11 9.28
CA CYS A 209 -0.76 -4.17 9.56
C CYS A 209 0.29 -3.75 10.60
N ASN A 210 1.32 -4.59 10.77
CA ASN A 210 2.51 -4.32 11.56
C ASN A 210 3.74 -4.82 10.79
N GLU A 211 4.71 -3.95 10.58
CA GLU A 211 5.96 -4.24 9.86
C GLU A 211 7.19 -4.14 10.76
N GLU A 212 7.10 -3.40 11.88
CA GLU A 212 8.19 -3.11 12.80
C GLU A 212 8.35 -4.14 13.93
N HIS A 213 7.71 -5.32 13.73
CA HIS A 213 7.83 -6.55 14.53
C HIS A 213 8.00 -7.74 13.59
N ALA A 214 8.56 -8.84 14.07
CA ALA A 214 8.84 -10.02 13.25
C ALA A 214 8.01 -11.24 13.71
N PRO A 215 7.36 -11.99 12.79
CA PRO A 215 7.21 -11.69 11.35
C PRO A 215 6.27 -10.52 11.08
N TRP A 216 6.36 -9.91 9.90
CA TRP A 216 5.38 -8.92 9.43
C TRP A 216 3.99 -9.51 9.39
N THR A 217 3.01 -8.80 9.95
CA THR A 217 1.66 -9.36 10.04
C THR A 217 0.90 -9.32 8.72
N SER A 218 1.35 -8.51 7.76
CA SER A 218 0.86 -8.52 6.37
C SER A 218 1.07 -9.88 5.67
N VAL A 219 2.11 -10.64 6.06
CA VAL A 219 2.34 -12.00 5.55
C VAL A 219 1.16 -12.91 5.91
N THR A 220 0.71 -12.88 7.17
CA THR A 220 -0.45 -13.63 7.63
C THR A 220 -1.73 -13.14 6.94
N ALA A 221 -1.91 -11.82 6.84
CA ALA A 221 -3.06 -11.23 6.15
C ALA A 221 -3.17 -11.70 4.69
N ALA A 222 -2.05 -11.69 3.96
CA ALA A 222 -1.98 -12.12 2.56
C ALA A 222 -2.24 -13.62 2.39
N GLN A 223 -1.66 -14.46 3.26
CA GLN A 223 -1.88 -15.91 3.26
C GLN A 223 -3.34 -16.26 3.55
N ASN A 224 -3.96 -15.60 4.54
CA ASN A 224 -5.35 -15.81 4.88
C ASN A 224 -6.29 -15.30 3.79
N ALA A 225 -6.00 -14.17 3.14
CA ALA A 225 -6.73 -13.70 1.97
C ALA A 225 -6.71 -14.74 0.84
N LYS A 226 -5.54 -15.33 0.56
CA LYS A 226 -5.41 -16.41 -0.42
C LYS A 226 -6.19 -17.65 -0.02
N ALA A 227 -6.12 -18.06 1.25
CA ALA A 227 -6.83 -19.23 1.75
C ALA A 227 -8.36 -19.07 1.69
N ARG A 228 -8.88 -17.85 1.89
CA ARG A 228 -10.31 -17.53 1.71
C ARG A 228 -10.73 -17.46 0.25
N GLY A 229 -9.79 -17.38 -0.70
CA GLY A 229 -10.08 -17.14 -2.11
C GLY A 229 -10.51 -15.70 -2.39
N ASP A 230 -10.03 -14.74 -1.60
CA ASP A 230 -10.34 -13.31 -1.77
C ASP A 230 -9.96 -12.85 -3.19
N LYS A 231 -10.87 -12.16 -3.87
CA LYS A 231 -10.65 -11.64 -5.22
C LYS A 231 -10.14 -10.19 -5.11
N ILE A 232 -8.89 -10.03 -4.66
CA ILE A 232 -8.24 -8.73 -4.56
C ILE A 232 -7.87 -8.27 -5.97
N VAL A 233 -8.52 -7.20 -6.45
CA VAL A 233 -8.34 -6.63 -7.79
C VAL A 233 -7.35 -5.47 -7.81
N ALA A 234 -7.13 -4.81 -6.69
CA ALA A 234 -6.12 -3.76 -6.51
C ALA A 234 -5.73 -3.64 -5.03
N LEU A 235 -4.46 -3.30 -4.79
CA LEU A 235 -3.94 -3.03 -3.46
C LEU A 235 -3.05 -1.79 -3.48
N PHE A 236 -3.34 -0.85 -2.58
CA PHE A 236 -2.56 0.36 -2.35
C PHE A 236 -2.00 0.36 -0.92
N ASN A 237 -0.68 0.22 -0.80
CA ASN A 237 0.03 0.47 0.44
C ASN A 237 0.39 1.95 0.54
N LEU A 238 0.15 2.57 1.69
CA LEU A 238 0.56 3.94 2.02
C LEU A 238 1.68 3.86 3.06
N ASP A 239 2.90 4.15 2.65
CA ASP A 239 4.05 4.04 3.54
C ASP A 239 5.01 5.22 3.38
N GLY A 240 5.31 5.92 4.48
CA GLY A 240 6.24 7.05 4.46
C GLY A 240 5.82 8.22 3.56
N ILE A 241 4.53 8.47 3.41
CA ILE A 241 3.97 9.47 2.47
C ILE A 241 4.12 10.93 2.94
N GLY A 242 4.62 11.16 4.16
CA GLY A 242 4.76 12.48 4.78
C GLY A 242 6.17 13.06 4.75
N ALA A 243 7.18 12.32 4.28
CA ALA A 243 8.54 12.82 4.19
C ALA A 243 9.23 12.43 2.90
N LYS A 244 10.31 13.11 2.58
CA LYS A 244 11.12 12.95 1.37
C LYS A 244 12.56 13.35 1.65
N SER A 245 13.40 13.38 0.64
CA SER A 245 14.79 13.81 0.81
C SER A 245 14.89 15.25 1.36
N ALA A 246 15.98 15.55 2.03
CA ALA A 246 16.24 16.90 2.54
C ALA A 246 16.25 17.93 1.41
N GLU A 247 16.75 17.57 0.22
CA GLU A 247 16.76 18.41 -0.97
C GLU A 247 15.34 18.71 -1.48
N GLU A 248 14.51 17.69 -1.65
CA GLU A 248 13.12 17.84 -2.08
C GLU A 248 12.30 18.64 -1.07
N THR A 249 12.57 18.43 0.23
CA THR A 249 11.95 19.20 1.32
C THR A 249 12.34 20.67 1.28
N ALA A 250 13.63 20.97 1.14
CA ALA A 250 14.13 22.34 1.02
C ALA A 250 13.59 23.07 -0.23
N ALA A 251 13.38 22.33 -1.31
CA ALA A 251 12.78 22.84 -2.55
C ALA A 251 11.25 23.01 -2.47
N GLY A 252 10.62 22.66 -1.35
CA GLY A 252 9.15 22.77 -1.17
C GLY A 252 8.34 21.85 -2.06
N LYS A 253 8.95 20.79 -2.60
CA LYS A 253 8.29 19.86 -3.52
C LYS A 253 7.16 19.09 -2.84
N LYS A 254 6.12 18.77 -3.60
CA LYS A 254 5.07 17.81 -3.22
C LYS A 254 5.25 16.58 -4.09
N THR A 255 5.64 15.47 -3.47
CA THR A 255 6.08 14.28 -4.20
C THR A 255 5.28 13.06 -3.81
N ASN A 256 5.07 12.16 -4.76
CA ASN A 256 4.67 10.78 -4.52
C ASN A 256 5.39 9.86 -5.50
N VAL A 257 5.88 8.74 -5.01
CA VAL A 257 6.43 7.66 -5.81
C VAL A 257 5.55 6.45 -5.64
N THR A 258 4.97 5.95 -6.71
CA THR A 258 4.27 4.68 -6.71
C THR A 258 5.20 3.59 -7.21
N ALA A 259 5.61 2.70 -6.30
CA ALA A 259 6.50 1.60 -6.64
C ALA A 259 5.72 0.28 -6.78
N TYR A 260 6.12 -0.53 -7.76
CA TYR A 260 5.47 -1.79 -8.11
C TYR A 260 6.50 -2.88 -8.43
N THR A 261 6.05 -4.14 -8.51
CA THR A 261 6.90 -5.28 -8.85
C THR A 261 6.38 -6.02 -10.09
N GLU A 262 5.08 -6.28 -10.15
CA GLU A 262 4.43 -7.06 -11.20
C GLU A 262 3.74 -6.17 -12.26
N PRO A 263 3.52 -6.66 -13.50
CA PRO A 263 2.84 -5.88 -14.54
C PRO A 263 1.46 -5.36 -14.16
N ALA A 264 0.71 -6.10 -13.34
CA ALA A 264 -0.59 -5.64 -12.84
C ALA A 264 -0.45 -4.44 -11.89
N GLY A 265 0.64 -4.38 -11.10
CA GLY A 265 1.00 -3.22 -10.27
C GLY A 265 1.45 -2.02 -11.12
N GLU A 266 2.11 -2.24 -12.26
CA GLU A 266 2.47 -1.17 -13.21
C GLU A 266 1.25 -0.36 -13.64
N ARG A 267 0.17 -1.05 -14.00
CA ARG A 267 -1.09 -0.40 -14.38
C ARG A 267 -1.70 0.45 -13.25
N LEU A 268 -1.54 0.04 -11.99
CA LEU A 268 -1.96 0.86 -10.85
C LEU A 268 -1.08 2.09 -10.68
N ALA A 269 0.23 1.97 -10.92
CA ALA A 269 1.16 3.11 -10.88
C ALA A 269 0.90 4.11 -12.02
N GLU A 270 0.54 3.62 -13.21
CA GLU A 270 0.06 4.44 -14.32
C GLU A 270 -1.24 5.17 -13.96
N LEU A 271 -2.19 4.47 -13.35
CA LEU A 271 -3.44 5.07 -12.87
C LEU A 271 -3.16 6.19 -11.84
N MET A 272 -2.24 6.00 -10.89
CA MET A 272 -1.85 7.05 -9.94
C MET A 272 -1.32 8.29 -10.65
N SER A 273 -0.51 8.12 -11.71
CA SER A 273 -0.02 9.24 -12.53
C SER A 273 -1.17 9.93 -13.28
N ALA A 274 -2.07 9.14 -13.87
CA ALA A 274 -3.18 9.64 -14.67
C ALA A 274 -4.18 10.43 -13.81
N VAL A 275 -4.57 9.94 -12.62
CA VAL A 275 -5.47 10.68 -11.72
C VAL A 275 -4.84 11.95 -11.17
N ASN A 276 -3.53 11.95 -10.87
CA ASN A 276 -2.83 13.16 -10.45
C ASN A 276 -2.93 14.26 -11.51
N ALA A 277 -2.74 13.91 -12.78
CA ALA A 277 -2.87 14.83 -13.91
C ALA A 277 -4.33 15.24 -14.15
N ARG A 278 -5.26 14.28 -14.23
CA ARG A 278 -6.68 14.50 -14.56
C ARG A 278 -7.39 15.41 -13.55
N PHE A 279 -7.10 15.23 -12.27
CA PHE A 279 -7.75 15.97 -11.18
C PHE A 279 -6.92 17.14 -10.69
N ALA A 280 -5.75 17.42 -11.32
CA ALA A 280 -4.83 18.51 -10.99
C ALA A 280 -4.44 18.50 -9.49
N ILE A 281 -4.10 17.32 -8.95
CA ILE A 281 -3.74 17.18 -7.53
C ILE A 281 -2.42 17.91 -7.24
N GLY A 282 -1.47 17.90 -8.20
CA GLY A 282 -0.27 18.74 -8.12
C GLY A 282 0.96 18.06 -7.51
N LEU A 283 0.96 16.72 -7.40
CA LEU A 283 2.13 15.96 -6.99
C LEU A 283 3.17 15.88 -8.15
N GLU A 284 4.44 15.95 -7.82
CA GLU A 284 5.51 15.40 -8.67
C GLU A 284 5.42 13.87 -8.57
N GLN A 285 4.55 13.29 -9.40
CA GLN A 285 4.27 11.85 -9.39
C GLN A 285 5.34 11.11 -10.18
N ARG A 286 5.92 10.07 -9.58
CA ARG A 286 6.87 9.16 -10.23
C ARG A 286 6.40 7.71 -10.08
N THR A 287 6.82 6.85 -11.03
CA THR A 287 6.61 5.40 -10.98
C THR A 287 7.96 4.71 -10.95
N VAL A 288 8.07 3.64 -10.13
CA VAL A 288 9.31 2.88 -10.00
C VAL A 288 9.02 1.39 -10.02
N LYS A 289 9.69 0.65 -10.90
CA LYS A 289 9.69 -0.81 -10.88
C LYS A 289 10.75 -1.31 -9.89
N ARG A 290 10.31 -2.04 -8.87
CA ARG A 290 11.20 -2.73 -7.92
C ARG A 290 11.66 -4.07 -8.49
N SER A 291 12.89 -4.47 -8.19
CA SER A 291 13.45 -5.76 -8.62
C SER A 291 12.88 -6.96 -7.86
N SER A 292 12.31 -6.73 -6.68
CA SER A 292 11.69 -7.76 -5.83
C SER A 292 10.58 -7.16 -4.98
N PRO A 293 9.57 -7.97 -4.59
CA PRO A 293 8.55 -7.53 -3.65
C PRO A 293 9.18 -7.12 -2.30
N GLY A 294 8.83 -5.95 -1.80
CA GLY A 294 9.22 -5.40 -0.50
C GLY A 294 7.99 -4.80 0.18
N ASP A 295 8.12 -4.35 1.40
CA ASP A 295 7.09 -3.74 2.22
C ASP A 295 5.82 -4.61 2.37
N ASP A 296 4.76 -4.11 2.96
CA ASP A 296 3.51 -4.85 3.20
C ASP A 296 2.81 -5.27 1.90
N ASP A 297 2.84 -4.44 0.83
CA ASP A 297 2.30 -4.80 -0.48
C ASP A 297 3.04 -6.01 -1.07
N GLY A 298 4.34 -6.12 -0.84
CA GLY A 298 5.15 -7.25 -1.29
C GLY A 298 4.75 -8.57 -0.64
N SER A 299 4.16 -8.56 0.54
CA SER A 299 3.59 -9.75 1.18
C SER A 299 2.41 -10.30 0.36
N PHE A 300 1.57 -9.42 -0.17
CA PHE A 300 0.46 -9.79 -1.06
C PHE A 300 0.93 -10.23 -2.44
N VAL A 301 1.96 -9.57 -3.02
CA VAL A 301 2.57 -10.01 -4.27
C VAL A 301 3.11 -11.44 -4.15
N ARG A 302 3.84 -11.75 -3.06
CA ARG A 302 4.34 -13.11 -2.79
C ARG A 302 3.23 -14.15 -2.61
N ALA A 303 2.06 -13.73 -2.13
CA ALA A 303 0.88 -14.60 -2.04
C ALA A 303 0.15 -14.79 -3.38
N GLY A 304 0.51 -14.04 -4.43
CA GLY A 304 -0.06 -14.15 -5.78
C GLY A 304 -1.02 -13.02 -6.16
N PHE A 305 -1.11 -11.94 -5.38
CA PHE A 305 -1.91 -10.75 -5.68
C PHE A 305 -1.02 -9.70 -6.37
N GLY A 306 -0.83 -9.83 -7.69
CA GLY A 306 0.13 -9.02 -8.45
C GLY A 306 -0.29 -7.56 -8.66
N ALA A 307 -1.56 -7.22 -8.53
CA ALA A 307 -2.05 -5.83 -8.64
C ALA A 307 -1.86 -5.09 -7.31
N ALA A 308 -0.61 -4.85 -6.92
CA ALA A 308 -0.23 -4.21 -5.66
C ALA A 308 0.86 -3.17 -5.88
N VAL A 309 0.73 -2.05 -5.19
CA VAL A 309 1.69 -0.93 -5.22
C VAL A 309 1.89 -0.37 -3.82
N VAL A 310 3.06 0.26 -3.60
CA VAL A 310 3.30 1.14 -2.47
C VAL A 310 3.43 2.57 -2.94
N ASN A 311 2.80 3.50 -2.22
CA ASN A 311 2.96 4.94 -2.35
C ASN A 311 3.87 5.43 -1.23
N ILE A 312 4.94 6.13 -1.60
CA ILE A 312 5.97 6.66 -0.69
C ILE A 312 6.34 8.09 -1.09
N GLY A 313 6.88 8.87 -0.14
CA GLY A 313 7.24 10.26 -0.41
C GLY A 313 8.45 10.43 -1.32
N SER A 314 9.41 9.50 -1.30
CA SER A 314 10.59 9.52 -2.17
C SER A 314 11.16 8.14 -2.43
N TRP A 315 11.90 7.99 -3.54
CA TRP A 315 12.61 6.77 -3.88
C TRP A 315 14.06 7.06 -4.30
N PRO A 316 15.07 6.36 -3.77
CA PRO A 316 14.97 5.48 -2.59
C PRO A 316 14.46 6.24 -1.36
N TYR A 317 14.17 5.55 -0.24
CA TYR A 317 13.75 6.20 0.99
C TYR A 317 14.75 7.31 1.35
N GLY A 318 14.38 8.56 1.06
CA GLY A 318 15.28 9.71 1.21
C GLY A 318 15.05 10.50 2.49
N ASP A 319 14.12 10.09 3.35
CA ASP A 319 13.87 10.73 4.63
C ASP A 319 15.10 10.60 5.56
N PRO A 320 15.73 11.72 5.96
CA PRO A 320 16.86 11.68 6.86
C PRO A 320 16.51 11.18 8.27
N ASN A 321 15.21 11.13 8.61
CA ASN A 321 14.71 10.68 9.91
C ASN A 321 14.17 9.23 9.87
N TYR A 322 14.30 8.53 8.75
CA TYR A 322 13.87 7.13 8.61
C TYR A 322 14.53 6.26 9.67
N HIS A 323 13.74 5.49 10.42
CA HIS A 323 14.18 4.57 11.47
C HIS A 323 15.05 5.20 12.58
N VAL A 324 14.80 6.46 12.94
CA VAL A 324 15.49 7.12 14.05
C VAL A 324 14.52 7.87 14.95
N GLU A 325 15.00 8.26 16.14
CA GLU A 325 14.21 8.97 17.17
C GLU A 325 13.72 10.35 16.68
N GLY A 326 14.25 10.84 15.56
CA GLY A 326 13.90 12.11 14.95
C GLY A 326 12.67 12.03 14.03
N ASP A 327 12.08 10.87 13.83
CA ASP A 327 10.85 10.71 13.05
C ASP A 327 9.63 11.14 13.88
N ILE A 328 9.43 12.45 13.95
CA ILE A 328 8.41 13.13 14.78
C ILE A 328 7.33 13.80 13.91
N PRO A 329 6.10 13.99 14.42
CA PRO A 329 4.98 14.57 13.64
C PRO A 329 5.26 15.94 13.06
N GLU A 330 6.05 16.77 13.74
CA GLU A 330 6.41 18.12 13.32
C GLU A 330 7.25 18.16 12.03
N ARG A 331 7.84 17.03 11.66
CA ARG A 331 8.65 16.89 10.44
C ARG A 331 7.88 16.28 9.27
N CYS A 332 6.67 15.80 9.50
CA CYS A 332 5.82 15.29 8.44
C CYS A 332 5.19 16.44 7.63
N ASP A 333 5.31 16.39 6.33
CA ASP A 333 4.59 17.24 5.39
C ASP A 333 3.17 16.72 5.20
N VAL A 334 2.30 16.99 6.18
CA VAL A 334 0.89 16.52 6.16
C VAL A 334 0.15 16.98 4.89
N PRO A 335 0.32 18.21 4.37
CA PRO A 335 -0.23 18.59 3.07
C PRO A 335 0.22 17.69 1.91
N ASN A 336 1.49 17.24 1.88
CA ASN A 336 1.97 16.28 0.88
C ASN A 336 1.24 14.93 1.03
N ALA A 337 1.15 14.43 2.26
CA ALA A 337 0.45 13.19 2.54
C ALA A 337 -1.04 13.26 2.13
N ALA A 338 -1.71 14.38 2.40
CA ALA A 338 -3.09 14.61 1.99
C ALA A 338 -3.25 14.57 0.45
N MET A 339 -2.30 15.12 -0.31
CA MET A 339 -2.31 15.02 -1.78
C MET A 339 -2.13 13.57 -2.26
N THR A 340 -1.27 12.78 -1.60
CA THR A 340 -1.13 11.34 -1.91
C THR A 340 -2.42 10.58 -1.59
N VAL A 341 -3.08 10.90 -0.47
CA VAL A 341 -4.40 10.33 -0.12
C VAL A 341 -5.45 10.71 -1.15
N GLN A 342 -5.47 11.96 -1.63
CA GLN A 342 -6.36 12.43 -2.71
C GLN A 342 -6.16 11.64 -4.01
N ALA A 343 -4.89 11.42 -4.41
CA ALA A 343 -4.56 10.65 -5.60
C ALA A 343 -4.99 9.17 -5.45
N THR A 344 -4.73 8.57 -4.29
CA THR A 344 -5.16 7.20 -3.98
C THR A 344 -6.69 7.09 -3.99
N LEU A 345 -7.40 8.06 -3.41
CA LEU A 345 -8.86 8.12 -3.44
C LEU A 345 -9.42 8.19 -4.86
N ALA A 346 -8.85 9.04 -5.70
CA ALA A 346 -9.24 9.16 -7.10
C ALA A 346 -9.02 7.85 -7.87
N ALA A 347 -7.90 7.15 -7.61
CA ALA A 347 -7.60 5.85 -8.21
C ALA A 347 -8.61 4.78 -7.76
N ILE A 348 -8.94 4.70 -6.47
CA ILE A 348 -9.94 3.78 -5.91
C ILE A 348 -11.31 4.03 -6.56
N LEU A 349 -11.76 5.28 -6.59
CA LEU A 349 -13.06 5.65 -7.18
C LEU A 349 -13.12 5.39 -8.68
N THR A 350 -12.01 5.55 -9.40
CA THR A 350 -11.90 5.18 -10.82
C THR A 350 -12.04 3.66 -10.99
N LEU A 351 -11.27 2.88 -10.22
CA LEU A 351 -11.33 1.43 -10.25
C LEU A 351 -12.72 0.91 -9.84
N ASP A 352 -13.40 1.58 -8.94
CA ASP A 352 -14.75 1.19 -8.53
C ASP A 352 -15.76 1.26 -9.67
N GLN A 353 -15.52 2.07 -10.71
CA GLN A 353 -16.44 2.25 -11.86
C GLN A 353 -16.07 1.39 -13.07
N VAL A 354 -14.80 1.09 -13.30
CA VAL A 354 -14.36 0.36 -14.52
C VAL A 354 -14.54 -1.15 -14.39
N THR A 355 -14.62 -1.85 -15.54
CA THR A 355 -14.43 -3.30 -15.59
C THR A 355 -12.94 -3.57 -15.63
N TRP A 356 -12.34 -3.73 -14.45
CA TRP A 356 -10.92 -3.98 -14.29
C TRP A 356 -10.63 -5.48 -14.45
N ARG A 357 -9.68 -5.83 -15.33
CA ARG A 357 -9.16 -7.20 -15.49
C ARG A 357 -7.65 -7.18 -15.25
N ASN A 358 -7.20 -7.98 -14.31
CA ASN A 358 -5.77 -8.18 -14.01
C ASN A 358 -5.06 -8.98 -15.09
#